data_fa52ac943311b8197715ff3869c6745a
#
_entry.id   fa52ac943311b8197715ff3869c6745a
#
_cell.length_a   1.000
_cell.length_b   1.000
_cell.length_c   1.000
_cell.angle_alpha   90.00
_cell.angle_beta   90.00
_cell.angle_gamma   90.00
#
_symmetry.space_group_name_H-M   'P 1'
#
loop_
_entity.id
_entity.type
_entity.pdbx_description
1 polymer ?
#
loop_
_entity_poly.entity_id
_entity_poly.type
_entity_poly.pdbx_seq_one_letter_code
_entity_poly.pdbx_strand_id
1 'polypeptide(L)'
;RDPIILGCDIIDGSLRIGTPLCVVKVDSATRKKEVIPIGRVTSLEINHKSRDVVLKKDVGAGVAVRIEPNLNDAPKMFGRHLDESDEIYSQISRASIDALKDHFWEGVTIEEKRLIKHLKGLLDIP
;
A
#
# COMPACT_ATOMS: atom_id res chain seq x y z
N ARG A 1 18.24 8.97 1.15
CA ARG A 1 16.92 9.50 1.48
C ARG A 1 16.12 9.95 0.28
N ASP A 2 16.56 9.47 -0.86
CA ASP A 2 15.81 9.74 -2.07
C ASP A 2 14.49 9.00 -2.03
N PRO A 3 13.41 9.62 -2.50
CA PRO A 3 12.14 8.92 -2.58
C PRO A 3 12.19 7.78 -3.59
N ILE A 4 11.40 6.77 -3.35
CA ILE A 4 11.23 5.68 -4.30
C ILE A 4 10.09 6.07 -5.24
N ILE A 5 10.31 5.95 -6.55
CA ILE A 5 9.27 6.19 -7.55
C ILE A 5 9.07 4.89 -8.32
N LEU A 6 7.85 4.37 -8.27
CA LEU A 6 7.52 3.09 -8.90
C LEU A 6 6.35 3.24 -9.85
N GLY A 7 6.41 2.54 -10.97
CA GLY A 7 5.26 2.35 -11.84
C GLY A 7 4.46 1.16 -11.33
N CYS A 8 3.21 1.36 -10.96
CA CYS A 8 2.37 0.35 -10.34
C CYS A 8 1.04 0.18 -11.05
N ASP A 9 0.47 -1.00 -10.94
CA ASP A 9 -0.92 -1.26 -11.30
C ASP A 9 -1.72 -1.41 -10.01
N ILE A 10 -2.96 -0.95 -10.03
CA ILE A 10 -3.87 -1.11 -8.89
C ILE A 10 -4.61 -2.43 -9.08
N ILE A 11 -4.29 -3.42 -8.29
CA ILE A 11 -4.90 -4.75 -8.39
C ILE A 11 -6.27 -4.75 -7.72
N ASP A 12 -6.36 -4.17 -6.53
CA ASP A 12 -7.60 -4.06 -5.77
C ASP A 12 -7.65 -2.75 -4.99
N GLY A 13 -8.85 -2.23 -4.82
CA GLY A 13 -9.10 -1.03 -4.04
C GLY A 13 -8.70 0.25 -4.74
N SER A 14 -8.32 1.23 -3.96
CA SER A 14 -7.87 2.52 -4.44
C SER A 14 -6.61 2.95 -3.69
N LEU A 15 -5.84 3.86 -4.29
CA LEU A 15 -4.63 4.37 -3.68
C LEU A 15 -4.75 5.88 -3.51
N ARG A 16 -4.42 6.38 -2.34
CA ARG A 16 -4.51 7.80 -2.00
C ARG A 16 -3.16 8.33 -1.54
N ILE A 17 -2.96 9.64 -1.71
CA ILE A 17 -1.84 10.33 -1.08
C ILE A 17 -1.98 10.20 0.43
N GLY A 18 -0.87 9.94 1.10
CA GLY A 18 -0.83 9.74 2.54
C GLY A 18 -0.94 8.28 2.98
N THR A 19 -1.28 7.36 2.07
CA THR A 19 -1.42 5.95 2.41
C THR A 19 -0.07 5.35 2.82
N PRO A 20 0.02 4.75 4.01
CA PRO A 20 1.22 3.98 4.37
C PRO A 20 1.25 2.68 3.59
N LEU A 21 2.42 2.31 3.10
CA LEU A 21 2.61 1.13 2.27
C LEU A 21 3.60 0.16 2.90
N CYS A 22 3.41 -1.10 2.61
CA CYS A 22 4.32 -2.16 3.05
C CYS A 22 4.43 -3.27 2.01
N VAL A 23 5.46 -4.07 2.15
CA VAL A 23 5.56 -5.36 1.47
C VAL A 23 5.61 -6.46 2.51
N VAL A 24 5.19 -7.66 2.12
CA VAL A 24 5.21 -8.82 3.00
C VAL A 24 6.18 -9.83 2.41
N LYS A 25 7.21 -10.17 3.17
CA LYS A 25 8.18 -11.19 2.80
C LYS A 25 7.92 -12.45 3.60
N VAL A 26 8.03 -13.60 2.95
CA VAL A 26 7.87 -14.90 3.60
C VAL A 26 9.18 -15.66 3.45
N ASP A 27 9.76 -16.06 4.57
CA ASP A 27 10.97 -16.90 4.55
C ASP A 27 10.59 -18.30 4.08
N SER A 28 11.23 -18.77 3.02
CA SER A 28 10.90 -20.06 2.41
C SER A 28 11.24 -21.25 3.30
N ALA A 29 12.22 -21.10 4.18
CA ALA A 29 12.64 -22.18 5.09
C ALA A 29 11.76 -22.26 6.33
N THR A 30 11.49 -21.13 6.98
CA THR A 30 10.76 -21.08 8.25
C THR A 30 9.27 -20.76 8.09
N ARG A 31 8.84 -20.30 6.91
CA ARG A 31 7.48 -19.82 6.63
C ARG A 31 7.07 -18.62 7.48
N LYS A 32 8.02 -17.94 8.10
CA LYS A 32 7.74 -16.73 8.86
C LYS A 32 7.51 -15.56 7.94
N LYS A 33 6.48 -14.77 8.26
CA LYS A 33 6.18 -13.54 7.53
C LYS A 33 6.87 -12.36 8.19
N GLU A 34 7.35 -11.45 7.35
CA GLU A 34 7.86 -10.17 7.81
C GLU A 34 7.15 -9.07 7.03
N VAL A 35 6.49 -8.16 7.74
CA VAL A 35 5.85 -6.98 7.16
C VAL A 35 6.88 -5.86 7.18
N ILE A 36 7.25 -5.39 5.99
CA ILE A 36 8.29 -4.36 5.84
C ILE A 36 7.63 -3.06 5.41
N PRO A 37 7.53 -2.07 6.31
CA PRO A 37 7.03 -0.74 5.93
C PRO A 37 8.02 -0.09 4.96
N ILE A 38 7.51 0.46 3.86
CA ILE A 38 8.37 1.10 2.86
C ILE A 38 8.20 2.61 2.82
N GLY A 39 7.20 3.13 3.50
CA GLY A 39 6.94 4.55 3.56
C GLY A 39 5.49 4.85 3.23
N ARG A 40 5.24 6.09 2.82
CA ARG A 40 3.87 6.50 2.45
C ARG A 40 3.88 7.23 1.12
N VAL A 41 2.72 7.23 0.49
CA VAL A 41 2.51 7.87 -0.80
C VAL A 41 2.53 9.39 -0.63
N THR A 42 3.40 10.06 -1.38
CA THR A 42 3.47 11.51 -1.37
C THR A 42 3.03 12.13 -2.69
N SER A 43 3.05 11.37 -3.79
CA SER A 43 2.44 11.84 -5.03
C SER A 43 2.00 10.67 -5.89
N LEU A 44 0.98 10.92 -6.71
CA LEU A 44 0.43 9.98 -7.67
C LEU A 44 0.28 10.68 -9.00
N GLU A 45 0.70 10.04 -10.09
CA GLU A 45 0.56 10.60 -11.43
C GLU A 45 0.12 9.53 -12.43
N ILE A 46 -0.81 9.89 -13.28
CA ILE A 46 -1.22 9.09 -14.44
C ILE A 46 -1.02 9.97 -15.67
N ASN A 47 -0.21 9.50 -16.64
CA ASN A 47 0.12 10.24 -17.86
C ASN A 47 0.64 11.65 -17.53
N HIS A 48 1.53 11.73 -16.54
CA HIS A 48 2.16 12.98 -16.08
C HIS A 48 1.20 13.99 -15.45
N LYS A 49 -0.01 13.55 -15.08
CA LYS A 49 -0.99 14.40 -14.40
C LYS A 49 -1.14 13.95 -12.96
N SER A 50 -1.04 14.90 -12.03
CA SER A 50 -1.17 14.63 -10.60
C SER A 50 -2.58 14.18 -10.24
N ARG A 51 -2.67 13.24 -9.32
CA ARG A 51 -3.93 12.71 -8.80
C ARG A 51 -3.86 12.63 -7.28
N ASP A 52 -4.98 12.89 -6.62
CA ASP A 52 -5.08 12.70 -5.16
C ASP A 52 -5.46 11.28 -4.80
N VAL A 53 -6.21 10.63 -5.68
CA VAL A 53 -6.63 9.25 -5.52
C VAL A 53 -6.64 8.57 -6.88
N VAL A 54 -6.25 7.30 -6.90
CA VAL A 54 -6.27 6.47 -8.10
C VAL A 54 -7.11 5.24 -7.82
N LEU A 55 -8.11 5.00 -8.66
CA LEU A 55 -8.96 3.82 -8.58
C LEU A 55 -8.46 2.76 -9.54
N LYS A 56 -8.80 1.51 -9.28
CA LYS A 56 -8.43 0.40 -10.15
C LYS A 56 -8.83 0.65 -11.61
N LYS A 57 -10.00 1.23 -11.83
CA LYS A 57 -10.51 1.51 -13.19
C LYS A 57 -9.79 2.66 -13.90
N ASP A 58 -9.04 3.48 -13.17
CA ASP A 58 -8.36 4.65 -13.75
C ASP A 58 -7.00 4.30 -14.36
N VAL A 59 -6.52 3.10 -14.12
CA VAL A 59 -5.16 2.71 -14.50
C VAL A 59 -5.19 1.97 -15.83
N GLY A 60 -4.91 2.71 -16.92
CA GLY A 60 -4.75 2.10 -18.22
C GLY A 60 -3.32 1.66 -18.49
N ALA A 61 -2.36 2.53 -18.18
CA ALA A 61 -0.95 2.31 -18.46
C ALA A 61 -0.06 2.30 -17.20
N GLY A 62 -0.68 2.21 -16.03
CA GLY A 62 0.03 2.25 -14.76
C GLY A 62 0.00 3.63 -14.12
N VAL A 63 0.33 3.66 -12.86
CA VAL A 63 0.40 4.89 -12.07
C VAL A 63 1.82 5.06 -11.53
N ALA A 64 2.36 6.28 -11.61
CA ALA A 64 3.64 6.59 -10.98
C ALA A 64 3.40 6.96 -9.53
N VAL A 65 3.94 6.15 -8.63
CA VAL A 65 3.76 6.31 -7.18
C VAL A 65 5.08 6.76 -6.57
N ARG A 66 5.07 7.92 -5.93
CA ARG A 66 6.22 8.40 -5.18
C ARG A 66 6.02 8.04 -3.72
N ILE A 67 6.99 7.35 -3.15
CA ILE A 67 6.96 6.84 -1.78
C ILE A 67 8.11 7.45 -1.01
N GLU A 68 7.82 8.08 0.12
CA GLU A 68 8.84 8.63 1.01
C GLU A 68 8.82 7.89 2.33
N PRO A 69 10.00 7.68 2.95
CA PRO A 69 10.07 6.97 4.22
C PRO A 69 9.40 7.78 5.32
N ASN A 70 8.87 7.06 6.33
CA ASN A 70 8.36 7.70 7.53
C ASN A 70 9.52 8.34 8.30
N LEU A 71 9.21 9.34 9.14
CA LEU A 71 10.22 10.14 9.83
C LEU A 71 11.22 9.32 10.64
N ASN A 72 10.74 8.25 11.28
CA ASN A 72 11.58 7.45 12.19
C ASN A 72 12.07 6.15 11.56
N ASP A 73 11.72 5.89 10.31
CA ASP A 73 12.12 4.65 9.63
C ASP A 73 13.35 4.88 8.77
N ALA A 74 14.19 3.85 8.69
CA ALA A 74 15.29 3.86 7.73
C ALA A 74 14.73 3.80 6.31
N PRO A 75 15.33 4.53 5.35
CA PRO A 75 14.88 4.46 3.96
C PRO A 75 15.01 3.04 3.42
N LYS A 76 14.04 2.63 2.60
CA LYS A 76 14.08 1.33 1.92
C LYS A 76 14.60 1.53 0.50
N MET A 77 15.25 0.52 -0.01
CA MET A 77 15.87 0.58 -1.34
C MET A 77 15.22 -0.44 -2.26
N PHE A 78 14.82 0.03 -3.44
CA PHE A 78 14.35 -0.87 -4.49
C PHE A 78 15.50 -1.80 -4.91
N GLY A 79 15.17 -3.08 -5.09
CA GLY A 79 16.17 -4.10 -5.39
C GLY A 79 16.77 -4.78 -4.18
N ARG A 80 16.73 -4.12 -3.02
CA ARG A 80 17.24 -4.66 -1.76
C ARG A 80 16.13 -5.05 -0.80
N HIS A 81 15.20 -4.13 -0.54
CA HIS A 81 14.08 -4.36 0.38
C HIS A 81 12.83 -4.79 -0.34
N LEU A 82 12.67 -4.38 -1.59
CA LEU A 82 11.56 -4.76 -2.45
C LEU A 82 12.04 -4.79 -3.90
N ASP A 83 11.37 -5.55 -4.75
CA ASP A 83 11.69 -5.65 -6.17
C ASP A 83 10.41 -5.76 -7.01
N GLU A 84 10.56 -5.94 -8.32
CA GLU A 84 9.44 -5.98 -9.25
C GLU A 84 8.46 -7.12 -8.98
N SER A 85 8.91 -8.20 -8.34
CA SER A 85 8.06 -9.35 -8.04
C SER A 85 7.19 -9.15 -6.81
N ASP A 86 7.47 -8.12 -6.01
CA ASP A 86 6.72 -7.87 -4.78
C ASP A 86 5.41 -7.15 -5.07
N GLU A 87 4.37 -7.56 -4.37
CA GLU A 87 3.14 -6.80 -4.31
C GLU A 87 3.22 -5.82 -3.13
N ILE A 88 2.71 -4.61 -3.36
CA ILE A 88 2.71 -3.56 -2.35
C ILE A 88 1.30 -3.44 -1.79
N TYR A 89 1.19 -3.37 -0.48
CA TYR A 89 -0.09 -3.34 0.23
C TYR A 89 -0.21 -2.07 1.04
N SER A 90 -1.45 -1.60 1.21
CA SER A 90 -1.75 -0.58 2.22
C SER A 90 -1.50 -1.18 3.58
N GLN A 91 -0.70 -0.49 4.40
CA GLN A 91 -0.38 -0.96 5.75
C GLN A 91 -1.47 -0.53 6.71
N ILE A 92 -2.58 -1.28 6.71
CA ILE A 92 -3.67 -1.04 7.65
C ILE A 92 -3.28 -1.54 9.03
N SER A 93 -4.00 -1.04 10.03
CA SER A 93 -3.77 -1.41 11.42
C SER A 93 -5.12 -1.60 12.11
N ARG A 94 -5.12 -2.15 13.32
CA ARG A 94 -6.36 -2.25 14.11
C ARG A 94 -7.00 -0.86 14.28
N ALA A 95 -6.18 0.15 14.55
CA ALA A 95 -6.66 1.51 14.72
C ALA A 95 -7.29 2.07 13.44
N SER A 96 -6.67 1.83 12.28
CA SER A 96 -7.23 2.32 11.02
C SER A 96 -8.53 1.60 10.64
N ILE A 97 -8.62 0.31 10.92
CA ILE A 97 -9.85 -0.47 10.70
C ILE A 97 -10.97 0.05 11.60
N ASP A 98 -10.67 0.28 12.87
CA ASP A 98 -11.66 0.80 13.82
C ASP A 98 -12.15 2.20 13.41
N ALA A 99 -11.24 3.04 12.95
CA ALA A 99 -11.62 4.38 12.46
C ALA A 99 -12.56 4.29 11.25
N LEU A 100 -12.30 3.36 10.33
CA LEU A 100 -13.19 3.14 9.20
C LEU A 100 -14.58 2.69 9.64
N LYS A 101 -14.65 1.75 10.59
CA LYS A 101 -15.93 1.25 11.10
C LYS A 101 -16.71 2.33 11.84
N ASP A 102 -16.03 3.17 12.59
CA ASP A 102 -16.68 4.21 13.41
C ASP A 102 -17.19 5.38 12.59
N HIS A 103 -16.50 5.74 11.50
CA HIS A 103 -16.76 7.00 10.80
C HIS A 103 -17.11 6.88 9.32
N PHE A 104 -16.68 5.81 8.65
CA PHE A 104 -16.73 5.73 7.19
C PHE A 104 -17.34 4.42 6.65
N TRP A 105 -17.83 3.55 7.53
CA TRP A 105 -18.20 2.19 7.14
C TRP A 105 -19.31 2.14 6.08
N GLU A 106 -20.25 3.06 6.13
CA GLU A 106 -21.35 3.10 5.16
C GLU A 106 -20.86 3.37 3.73
N GLY A 107 -19.77 4.11 3.59
CA GLY A 107 -19.18 4.39 2.28
C GLY A 107 -18.26 3.31 1.76
N VAL A 108 -18.00 2.27 2.54
CA VAL A 108 -17.09 1.18 2.15
C VAL A 108 -17.85 0.15 1.33
N THR A 109 -17.37 -0.12 0.11
CA THR A 109 -18.00 -1.11 -0.77
C THR A 109 -17.78 -2.53 -0.27
N ILE A 110 -18.55 -3.48 -0.81
CA ILE A 110 -18.38 -4.90 -0.47
C ILE A 110 -16.98 -5.38 -0.87
N GLU A 111 -16.50 -4.96 -2.03
CA GLU A 111 -15.15 -5.31 -2.50
C GLU A 111 -14.08 -4.77 -1.59
N GLU A 112 -14.23 -3.52 -1.13
CA GLU A 112 -13.31 -2.92 -0.18
C GLU A 112 -13.33 -3.62 1.17
N LYS A 113 -14.51 -4.05 1.65
CA LYS A 113 -14.62 -4.84 2.88
C LYS A 113 -13.90 -6.18 2.77
N ARG A 114 -14.00 -6.83 1.62
CA ARG A 114 -13.27 -8.07 1.35
C ARG A 114 -11.77 -7.85 1.32
N LEU A 115 -11.33 -6.75 0.73
CA LEU A 115 -9.92 -6.39 0.70
C LEU A 115 -9.38 -6.14 2.11
N ILE A 116 -10.13 -5.43 2.95
CA ILE A 116 -9.76 -5.19 4.34
C ILE A 116 -9.60 -6.51 5.09
N LYS A 117 -10.53 -7.45 4.89
CA LYS A 117 -10.46 -8.77 5.51
C LYS A 117 -9.22 -9.55 5.04
N HIS A 118 -8.92 -9.48 3.76
CA HIS A 118 -7.74 -10.12 3.19
C HIS A 118 -6.46 -9.55 3.79
N LEU A 119 -6.34 -8.22 3.83
CA LEU A 119 -5.17 -7.54 4.39
C LEU A 119 -5.03 -7.80 5.88
N LYS A 120 -6.15 -7.88 6.60
CA LYS A 120 -6.14 -8.19 8.04
C LYS A 120 -5.47 -9.54 8.30
N GLY A 121 -5.81 -10.55 7.50
CA GLY A 121 -5.19 -11.86 7.61
C GLY A 121 -3.72 -11.86 7.17
N LEU A 122 -3.43 -11.19 6.05
CA LEU A 122 -2.09 -11.11 5.50
C LEU A 122 -1.10 -10.41 6.45
N LEU A 123 -1.55 -9.34 7.10
CA LEU A 123 -0.71 -8.55 8.01
C LEU A 123 -0.80 -9.01 9.47
N ASP A 124 -1.52 -10.10 9.74
CA ASP A 124 -1.69 -10.67 11.08
C ASP A 124 -2.26 -9.66 12.09
N ILE A 125 -3.23 -8.89 11.67
CA ILE A 125 -3.91 -7.92 12.53
C ILE A 125 -5.00 -8.64 13.35
N PRO A 126 -5.00 -8.51 14.67
CA PRO A 126 -5.99 -9.16 15.53
C PRO A 126 -7.42 -8.66 15.32
#